data_ad7999347fa359dbb7a3fe331e486b7a
#
_entry.id   ad7999347fa359dbb7a3fe331e486b7a
#
_cell.length_a   1.000
_cell.length_b   1.000
_cell.length_c   1.000
_cell.angle_alpha   90.00
_cell.angle_beta   90.00
_cell.angle_gamma   90.00
#
_symmetry.space_group_name_H-M   'P 1'
#
loop_
_entity.id
_entity.type
_entity.pdbx_description
1 polymer ?
#
loop_
_entity_poly.entity_id
_entity_poly.type
_entity_poly.pdbx_seq_one_letter_code
_entity_poly.pdbx_strand_id
1 'polypeptide(L)'
;AKVQKRWLRKRLIYVKLKGKKSGSDGYFSFFVKGTTKRIYSKFNIMKTILLCMMLMLSGMLTAQTVDNPPFKARSGSIGNITRIERTPDGTRVYIHAIFRPHWWIKEEGDSYLEDAATGKKYQFKSAEGIELNKEVYMPDSGEMDYVLVFEALPEETQVIHLLSPSDTEGNTYDISLVPSSDKNVSPLAAIKGNWFKADDLNAWEYGIYDSVTIMDNRIFTNENIRKKGKRVEITVKDKQNGDIR
;
A
#
# COMPACT_ATOMS: atom_id res chain seq x y z
N ALA A 1 9.63 -43.86 46.05
CA ALA A 1 10.60 -42.92 46.61
C ALA A 1 10.06 -41.49 46.43
N LYS A 2 9.87 -40.72 47.53
CA LYS A 2 9.46 -39.32 47.45
C LYS A 2 10.70 -38.43 47.38
N VAL A 3 10.85 -37.66 46.32
CA VAL A 3 11.90 -36.66 46.14
C VAL A 3 11.41 -35.33 46.65
N GLN A 4 12.07 -34.77 47.68
CA GLN A 4 11.77 -33.48 48.25
C GLN A 4 12.88 -32.50 47.84
N LYS A 5 12.55 -31.48 47.02
CA LYS A 5 13.44 -30.40 46.59
C LYS A 5 13.31 -29.25 47.59
N ARG A 6 14.41 -28.79 48.17
CA ARG A 6 14.47 -27.59 49.02
C ARG A 6 15.53 -26.63 48.47
N TRP A 7 15.15 -25.40 48.23
CA TRP A 7 16.03 -24.33 47.77
C TRP A 7 16.69 -23.62 48.94
N LEU A 8 18.00 -23.60 48.97
CA LEU A 8 18.79 -22.74 49.90
C LEU A 8 19.46 -21.63 49.11
N ARG A 9 19.46 -20.43 49.69
CA ARG A 9 19.90 -19.13 49.09
C ARG A 9 21.34 -19.05 48.58
N LYS A 10 22.13 -20.08 48.64
CA LYS A 10 23.51 -20.10 48.12
C LYS A 10 23.77 -21.34 47.26
N ARG A 11 23.32 -21.31 46.00
CA ARG A 11 23.86 -22.11 44.87
C ARG A 11 24.02 -23.62 45.08
N LEU A 12 23.29 -24.24 45.98
CA LEU A 12 23.35 -25.68 46.21
C LEU A 12 21.96 -26.27 46.13
N ILE A 13 21.78 -27.25 45.26
CA ILE A 13 20.56 -28.04 45.19
C ILE A 13 20.83 -29.31 45.99
N TYR A 14 20.10 -29.48 47.08
CA TYR A 14 20.12 -30.74 47.83
C TYR A 14 18.96 -31.61 47.34
N VAL A 15 19.26 -32.80 46.85
CA VAL A 15 18.30 -33.85 46.57
C VAL A 15 18.35 -34.85 47.73
N LYS A 16 17.29 -34.88 48.52
CA LYS A 16 17.17 -35.84 49.62
C LYS A 16 16.37 -37.05 49.10
N LEU A 17 17.06 -38.19 48.97
CA LEU A 17 16.42 -39.44 48.64
C LEU A 17 16.20 -40.24 49.93
N LYS A 18 14.92 -40.59 50.25
CA LYS A 18 14.59 -41.42 51.38
C LYS A 18 14.47 -42.88 50.89
N GLY A 19 15.46 -43.69 51.13
CA GLY A 19 15.42 -45.13 50.88
C GLY A 19 15.14 -45.87 52.18
N LYS A 20 14.17 -46.80 52.22
CA LYS A 20 13.90 -47.68 53.33
C LYS A 20 14.82 -48.88 53.19
N LYS A 21 15.90 -48.91 54.00
CA LYS A 21 16.61 -50.17 54.27
C LYS A 21 16.32 -50.57 55.69
N SER A 22 16.11 -51.87 55.92
CA SER A 22 15.81 -52.49 57.17
C SER A 22 16.89 -52.09 58.23
N GLY A 23 16.48 -51.29 59.19
CA GLY A 23 17.21 -51.11 60.44
C GLY A 23 17.87 -49.75 60.69
N SER A 24 17.98 -48.83 59.75
CA SER A 24 18.48 -47.45 60.03
C SER A 24 18.11 -46.49 58.95
N ASP A 25 17.65 -45.28 59.33
CA ASP A 25 17.41 -44.15 58.41
C ASP A 25 18.73 -43.58 57.93
N GLY A 26 19.25 -44.07 56.80
CA GLY A 26 20.47 -43.54 56.16
C GLY A 26 20.13 -42.41 55.21
N TYR A 27 20.80 -41.27 55.38
CA TYR A 27 20.74 -40.15 54.45
C TYR A 27 21.95 -40.16 53.51
N PHE A 28 21.72 -40.28 52.22
CA PHE A 28 22.79 -40.08 51.22
C PHE A 28 22.68 -38.67 50.64
N SER A 29 23.72 -37.88 50.76
CA SER A 29 23.81 -36.57 50.08
C SER A 29 24.73 -36.70 48.89
N PHE A 30 24.22 -36.44 47.69
CA PHE A 30 25.01 -36.30 46.49
C PHE A 30 25.27 -34.83 46.15
N PHE A 31 26.54 -34.53 45.94
CA PHE A 31 26.99 -33.22 45.56
C PHE A 31 27.01 -33.13 44.03
N VAL A 32 26.08 -32.35 43.41
CA VAL A 32 26.13 -32.11 41.98
C VAL A 32 26.71 -30.73 41.73
N LYS A 33 28.01 -30.67 41.49
CA LYS A 33 28.73 -29.44 41.19
C LYS A 33 28.67 -29.17 39.70
N GLY A 34 27.97 -28.13 39.27
CA GLY A 34 28.22 -27.52 37.96
C GLY A 34 27.18 -27.65 36.84
N THR A 35 26.14 -28.48 36.95
CA THR A 35 25.20 -28.70 35.82
C THR A 35 24.04 -27.69 35.74
N THR A 36 23.65 -27.12 36.87
CA THR A 36 22.48 -26.20 36.94
C THR A 36 22.74 -24.84 36.29
N LYS A 37 23.97 -24.30 36.41
CA LYS A 37 24.32 -23.01 35.78
C LYS A 37 24.19 -23.04 34.23
N ARG A 38 24.55 -24.19 33.63
CA ARG A 38 24.49 -24.32 32.16
C ARG A 38 23.05 -24.44 31.64
N ILE A 39 22.15 -25.05 32.41
CA ILE A 39 20.73 -25.21 32.00
C ILE A 39 20.00 -23.88 32.12
N TYR A 40 20.17 -23.13 33.19
CA TYR A 40 19.57 -21.79 33.35
C TYR A 40 20.12 -20.76 32.34
N SER A 41 21.41 -20.81 32.03
CA SER A 41 22.03 -19.99 31.00
C SER A 41 21.46 -20.26 29.64
N LYS A 42 21.32 -21.53 29.25
CA LYS A 42 20.69 -21.93 27.95
C LYS A 42 19.22 -21.54 27.87
N PHE A 43 18.47 -21.65 28.97
CA PHE A 43 17.04 -21.27 28.99
C PHE A 43 16.83 -19.77 28.92
N ASN A 44 17.69 -18.97 29.55
CA ASN A 44 17.66 -17.49 29.42
C ASN A 44 18.09 -17.04 28.03
N ILE A 45 19.13 -17.66 27.46
CA ILE A 45 19.57 -17.38 26.09
C ILE A 45 18.45 -17.70 25.08
N MET A 46 17.78 -18.83 25.23
CA MET A 46 16.67 -19.20 24.36
C MET A 46 15.48 -18.25 24.48
N LYS A 47 15.12 -17.79 25.70
CA LYS A 47 14.09 -16.75 25.89
C LYS A 47 14.49 -15.43 25.29
N THR A 48 15.76 -15.03 25.42
CA THR A 48 16.27 -13.80 24.82
C THR A 48 16.27 -13.87 23.29
N ILE A 49 16.69 -15.01 22.72
CA ILE A 49 16.62 -15.23 21.26
C ILE A 49 15.17 -15.20 20.76
N LEU A 50 14.23 -15.85 21.47
CA LEU A 50 12.82 -15.85 21.12
C LEU A 50 12.22 -14.44 21.24
N LEU A 51 12.58 -13.66 22.24
CA LEU A 51 12.18 -12.27 22.42
C LEU A 51 12.77 -11.38 21.33
N CYS A 52 14.05 -11.56 20.98
CA CYS A 52 14.69 -10.84 19.88
C CYS A 52 14.07 -11.23 18.52
N MET A 53 13.73 -12.51 18.29
CA MET A 53 13.00 -12.93 17.09
C MET A 53 11.59 -12.31 17.04
N MET A 54 10.83 -12.27 18.15
CA MET A 54 9.55 -11.57 18.22
C MET A 54 9.69 -10.07 17.93
N LEU A 55 10.72 -9.41 18.48
CA LEU A 55 11.00 -8.00 18.21
C LEU A 55 11.46 -7.73 16.78
N MET A 56 12.14 -8.68 16.14
CA MET A 56 12.50 -8.57 14.72
C MET A 56 11.30 -8.81 13.78
N LEU A 57 10.34 -9.68 14.15
CA LEU A 57 9.10 -9.87 13.39
C LEU A 57 8.15 -8.66 13.51
N SER A 58 8.15 -7.93 14.63
CA SER A 58 7.32 -6.73 14.79
C SER A 58 7.81 -5.51 14.02
N GLY A 59 9.05 -5.54 13.50
CA GLY A 59 9.63 -4.46 12.70
C GLY A 59 9.28 -4.46 11.21
N MET A 60 8.53 -5.46 10.72
CA MET A 60 8.21 -5.59 9.29
C MET A 60 6.82 -5.09 8.89
N LEU A 61 6.08 -4.46 9.80
CA LEU A 61 4.82 -3.77 9.47
C LEU A 61 5.08 -2.34 8.98
N THR A 62 5.94 -2.18 7.98
CA THR A 62 6.11 -0.88 7.33
C THR A 62 4.98 -0.67 6.34
N ALA A 63 4.20 0.39 6.55
CA ALA A 63 3.29 0.87 5.53
C ALA A 63 4.10 1.15 4.24
N GLN A 64 3.72 0.51 3.15
CA GLN A 64 4.34 0.82 1.86
C GLN A 64 3.61 2.01 1.26
N THR A 65 4.33 3.11 1.09
CA THR A 65 3.80 4.35 0.53
C THR A 65 4.40 4.62 -0.84
N VAL A 66 3.55 5.00 -1.78
CA VAL A 66 3.95 5.47 -3.12
C VAL A 66 3.36 6.87 -3.32
N ASP A 67 4.22 7.87 -3.37
CA ASP A 67 3.83 9.25 -3.65
C ASP A 67 3.75 9.47 -5.17
N ASN A 68 2.71 10.19 -5.61
CA ASN A 68 2.44 10.49 -7.01
C ASN A 68 2.60 9.24 -7.91
N PRO A 69 1.85 8.16 -7.64
CA PRO A 69 2.02 6.91 -8.35
C PRO A 69 1.82 7.11 -9.85
N PRO A 70 2.75 6.63 -10.70
CA PRO A 70 2.57 6.70 -12.13
C PRO A 70 1.39 5.82 -12.56
N PHE A 71 0.62 6.28 -13.53
CA PHE A 71 -0.51 5.57 -14.11
C PHE A 71 -0.48 5.66 -15.63
N LYS A 72 -1.18 4.76 -16.31
CA LYS A 72 -1.19 4.70 -17.78
C LYS A 72 -2.25 5.59 -18.39
N ALA A 73 -3.46 5.56 -17.86
CA ALA A 73 -4.58 6.35 -18.36
C ALA A 73 -5.57 6.65 -17.24
N ARG A 74 -6.34 7.72 -17.41
CA ARG A 74 -7.41 8.14 -16.53
C ARG A 74 -8.58 8.65 -17.36
N SER A 75 -9.82 8.28 -17.01
CA SER A 75 -11.00 8.74 -17.73
C SER A 75 -11.51 10.10 -17.27
N GLY A 76 -11.19 10.52 -16.05
CA GLY A 76 -11.60 11.80 -15.49
C GLY A 76 -10.45 12.79 -15.27
N SER A 77 -10.81 14.01 -14.90
CA SER A 77 -9.86 15.11 -14.73
C SER A 77 -9.83 15.70 -13.32
N ILE A 78 -10.85 15.45 -12.53
CA ILE A 78 -11.06 16.14 -11.25
C ILE A 78 -10.12 15.60 -10.16
N GLY A 79 -10.18 14.30 -9.88
CA GLY A 79 -9.40 13.70 -8.81
C GLY A 79 -8.00 13.25 -9.25
N ASN A 80 -6.95 13.77 -8.63
CA ASN A 80 -5.58 13.34 -8.84
C ASN A 80 -5.12 12.47 -7.68
N ILE A 81 -4.64 11.24 -7.96
CA ILE A 81 -4.06 10.38 -6.93
C ILE A 81 -2.68 10.93 -6.57
N THR A 82 -2.52 11.45 -5.37
CA THR A 82 -1.27 12.05 -4.88
C THR A 82 -0.44 11.05 -4.08
N ARG A 83 -1.08 10.04 -3.47
CA ARG A 83 -0.42 9.03 -2.66
C ARG A 83 -1.26 7.77 -2.57
N ILE A 84 -0.59 6.63 -2.51
CA ILE A 84 -1.19 5.34 -2.10
C ILE A 84 -0.38 4.79 -0.93
N GLU A 85 -1.07 4.46 0.15
CA GLU A 85 -0.49 3.88 1.34
C GLU A 85 -1.12 2.50 1.60
N ARG A 86 -0.29 1.47 1.68
CA ARG A 86 -0.72 0.10 1.99
C ARG A 86 -0.38 -0.23 3.43
N THR A 87 -1.39 -0.65 4.18
CA THR A 87 -1.26 -1.13 5.56
C THR A 87 -1.95 -2.48 5.70
N PRO A 88 -1.68 -3.25 6.75
CA PRO A 88 -2.41 -4.50 7.02
C PRO A 88 -3.93 -4.30 7.18
N ASP A 89 -4.34 -3.11 7.61
CA ASP A 89 -5.76 -2.80 7.88
C ASP A 89 -6.50 -2.31 6.62
N GLY A 90 -5.77 -1.90 5.57
CA GLY A 90 -6.37 -1.41 4.33
C GLY A 90 -5.41 -0.64 3.44
N THR A 91 -5.90 -0.27 2.28
CA THR A 91 -5.21 0.57 1.31
C THR A 91 -5.87 1.94 1.27
N ARG A 92 -5.08 2.98 1.47
CA ARG A 92 -5.53 4.38 1.47
C ARG A 92 -5.09 5.05 0.17
N VAL A 93 -6.04 5.61 -0.55
CA VAL A 93 -5.80 6.35 -1.79
C VAL A 93 -6.09 7.83 -1.51
N TYR A 94 -5.06 8.65 -1.53
CA TYR A 94 -5.14 10.09 -1.29
C TYR A 94 -5.41 10.79 -2.60
N ILE A 95 -6.47 11.59 -2.64
CA ILE A 95 -6.93 12.29 -3.84
C ILE A 95 -6.88 13.78 -3.58
N HIS A 96 -6.29 14.51 -4.51
CA HIS A 96 -6.36 15.96 -4.62
C HIS A 96 -7.29 16.30 -5.78
N ALA A 97 -8.48 16.79 -5.45
CA ALA A 97 -9.48 17.19 -6.42
C ALA A 97 -9.31 18.68 -6.79
N ILE A 98 -9.35 18.96 -8.08
CA ILE A 98 -9.35 20.33 -8.63
C ILE A 98 -10.58 20.45 -9.52
N PHE A 99 -11.48 21.36 -9.15
CA PHE A 99 -12.67 21.63 -9.92
C PHE A 99 -13.10 23.09 -9.75
N ARG A 100 -14.16 23.50 -10.44
CA ARG A 100 -14.66 24.89 -10.35
C ARG A 100 -15.10 25.23 -8.93
N PRO A 101 -14.72 26.41 -8.39
CA PRO A 101 -15.26 26.92 -7.14
C PRO A 101 -16.79 26.89 -7.15
N HIS A 102 -17.38 26.48 -6.03
CA HIS A 102 -18.83 26.41 -5.80
C HIS A 102 -19.59 25.40 -6.67
N TRP A 103 -18.92 24.65 -7.55
CA TRP A 103 -19.50 23.48 -8.19
C TRP A 103 -19.34 22.26 -7.29
N TRP A 104 -20.16 21.26 -7.49
CA TRP A 104 -20.13 20.07 -6.67
C TRP A 104 -19.37 18.90 -7.34
N ILE A 105 -18.81 18.08 -6.51
CA ILE A 105 -18.30 16.74 -6.85
C ILE A 105 -19.04 15.71 -6.01
N LYS A 106 -19.02 14.46 -6.43
CA LYS A 106 -19.68 13.35 -5.72
C LYS A 106 -18.84 12.10 -5.79
N GLU A 107 -18.66 11.45 -4.64
CA GLU A 107 -18.06 10.13 -4.54
C GLU A 107 -19.16 9.09 -4.25
N GLU A 108 -19.25 8.06 -5.08
CA GLU A 108 -20.32 7.04 -5.06
C GLU A 108 -19.85 5.93 -4.16
N GLY A 109 -19.26 5.62 -3.37
CA GLY A 109 -18.92 4.51 -2.45
C GLY A 109 -18.96 3.08 -3.04
N ASP A 110 -19.04 2.94 -4.35
CA ASP A 110 -19.03 1.69 -5.09
C ASP A 110 -17.71 1.41 -5.83
N SER A 111 -16.74 2.31 -5.66
CA SER A 111 -15.39 2.18 -6.19
C SER A 111 -14.70 0.94 -5.64
N TYR A 112 -13.79 0.37 -6.39
CA TYR A 112 -12.93 -0.74 -5.96
C TYR A 112 -11.54 -0.61 -6.57
N LEU A 113 -10.56 -1.20 -5.90
CA LEU A 113 -9.26 -1.44 -6.50
C LEU A 113 -9.26 -2.82 -7.15
N GLU A 114 -8.67 -2.92 -8.34
CA GLU A 114 -8.48 -4.19 -9.03
C GLU A 114 -6.99 -4.43 -9.26
N ASP A 115 -6.51 -5.58 -8.86
CA ASP A 115 -5.15 -6.03 -9.17
C ASP A 115 -5.06 -6.33 -10.66
N ALA A 116 -4.22 -5.61 -11.39
CA ALA A 116 -4.13 -5.70 -12.86
C ALA A 116 -3.61 -7.06 -13.35
N ALA A 117 -2.87 -7.80 -12.52
CA ALA A 117 -2.34 -9.11 -12.88
C ALA A 117 -3.34 -10.25 -12.67
N THR A 118 -4.17 -10.15 -11.63
CA THR A 118 -5.07 -11.23 -11.20
C THR A 118 -6.55 -10.96 -11.48
N GLY A 119 -6.93 -9.69 -11.69
CA GLY A 119 -8.32 -9.24 -11.78
C GLY A 119 -9.07 -9.29 -10.45
N LYS A 120 -8.37 -9.54 -9.33
CA LYS A 120 -8.99 -9.58 -8.01
C LYS A 120 -9.38 -8.18 -7.57
N LYS A 121 -10.61 -8.05 -7.06
CA LYS A 121 -11.19 -6.79 -6.59
C LYS A 121 -11.05 -6.66 -5.09
N TYR A 122 -10.73 -5.45 -4.64
CA TYR A 122 -10.61 -5.03 -3.25
C TYR A 122 -11.61 -3.91 -3.01
N GLN A 123 -12.57 -4.18 -2.16
CA GLN A 123 -13.76 -3.35 -2.01
C GLN A 123 -13.48 -2.07 -1.24
N PHE A 124 -14.24 -1.04 -1.56
CA PHE A 124 -14.29 0.20 -0.82
C PHE A 124 -14.79 -0.04 0.62
N LYS A 125 -14.20 0.66 1.57
CA LYS A 125 -14.55 0.58 3.00
C LYS A 125 -15.13 1.88 3.54
N SER A 126 -14.44 3.00 3.26
CA SER A 126 -14.83 4.31 3.78
C SER A 126 -14.15 5.44 3.02
N ALA A 127 -14.62 6.66 3.19
CA ALA A 127 -13.95 7.89 2.77
C ALA A 127 -13.68 8.80 3.97
N GLU A 128 -12.64 9.62 3.86
CA GLU A 128 -12.29 10.66 4.81
C GLU A 128 -12.17 11.99 4.06
N GLY A 129 -12.74 13.06 4.59
CA GLY A 129 -12.68 14.39 3.97
C GLY A 129 -13.73 14.64 2.89
N ILE A 130 -14.56 13.65 2.54
CA ILE A 130 -15.68 13.79 1.62
C ILE A 130 -16.86 12.95 2.09
N GLU A 131 -18.11 13.44 1.90
CA GLU A 131 -19.32 12.69 2.17
C GLU A 131 -19.70 11.85 0.94
N LEU A 132 -20.06 10.57 1.16
CA LEU A 132 -20.45 9.68 0.08
C LEU A 132 -21.87 9.88 -0.37
N ASN A 133 -22.13 9.66 -1.68
CA ASN A 133 -23.45 9.72 -2.29
C ASN A 133 -24.16 11.07 -2.12
N LYS A 134 -23.38 12.12 -1.89
CA LYS A 134 -23.87 13.50 -1.76
C LYS A 134 -23.09 14.45 -2.64
N GLU A 135 -23.73 15.53 -3.06
CA GLU A 135 -23.09 16.66 -3.69
C GLU A 135 -22.26 17.41 -2.66
N VAL A 136 -20.95 17.45 -2.81
CA VAL A 136 -20.01 18.19 -1.98
C VAL A 136 -19.48 19.37 -2.78
N TYR A 137 -19.80 20.57 -2.33
CA TYR A 137 -19.46 21.80 -3.06
C TYR A 137 -18.00 22.17 -2.84
N MET A 138 -17.32 22.47 -3.94
CA MET A 138 -15.92 22.90 -3.92
C MET A 138 -15.79 24.25 -3.20
N PRO A 139 -14.71 24.44 -2.42
CA PRO A 139 -14.44 25.73 -1.77
C PRO A 139 -14.04 26.80 -2.77
N ASP A 140 -13.84 28.04 -2.29
CA ASP A 140 -13.42 29.19 -3.10
C ASP A 140 -12.11 28.93 -3.85
N SER A 141 -11.22 28.09 -3.31
CA SER A 141 -9.97 27.70 -3.98
C SER A 141 -10.18 26.81 -5.20
N GLY A 142 -11.31 26.11 -5.28
CA GLY A 142 -11.53 25.07 -6.28
C GLY A 142 -10.67 23.80 -6.05
N GLU A 143 -10.07 23.64 -4.87
CA GLU A 143 -9.21 22.52 -4.52
C GLU A 143 -9.68 21.85 -3.23
N MET A 144 -9.67 20.51 -3.18
CA MET A 144 -10.06 19.74 -2.00
C MET A 144 -9.27 18.43 -1.94
N ASP A 145 -8.86 18.06 -0.72
CA ASP A 145 -8.19 16.78 -0.45
C ASP A 145 -9.14 15.83 0.26
N TYR A 146 -9.13 14.56 -0.15
CA TYR A 146 -9.84 13.50 0.54
C TYR A 146 -9.14 12.15 0.37
N VAL A 147 -9.57 11.14 1.14
CA VAL A 147 -8.97 9.82 1.13
C VAL A 147 -10.04 8.77 0.95
N LEU A 148 -9.83 7.87 0.00
CA LEU A 148 -10.63 6.65 -0.16
C LEU A 148 -9.89 5.49 0.48
N VAL A 149 -10.61 4.70 1.29
CA VAL A 149 -10.06 3.55 2.01
C VAL A 149 -10.66 2.27 1.44
N PHE A 150 -9.80 1.33 1.08
CA PHE A 150 -10.15 0.03 0.50
C PHE A 150 -9.66 -1.12 1.37
N GLU A 151 -10.07 -2.34 1.04
CA GLU A 151 -9.47 -3.55 1.59
C GLU A 151 -7.94 -3.57 1.39
N ALA A 152 -7.24 -4.30 2.24
CA ALA A 152 -5.79 -4.40 2.17
C ALA A 152 -5.34 -5.12 0.89
N LEU A 153 -4.46 -4.48 0.13
CA LEU A 153 -3.78 -5.09 -1.02
C LEU A 153 -2.62 -5.98 -0.54
N PRO A 154 -2.40 -7.13 -1.18
CA PRO A 154 -1.21 -7.94 -0.96
C PRO A 154 0.08 -7.17 -1.26
N GLU A 155 1.17 -7.51 -0.56
CA GLU A 155 2.48 -6.86 -0.77
C GLU A 155 3.02 -7.09 -2.19
N GLU A 156 2.71 -8.23 -2.78
CA GLU A 156 3.12 -8.62 -4.14
C GLU A 156 2.40 -7.87 -5.25
N THR A 157 1.28 -7.20 -4.97
CA THR A 157 0.55 -6.41 -5.97
C THR A 157 1.39 -5.20 -6.41
N GLN A 158 1.68 -5.12 -7.71
CA GLN A 158 2.54 -4.08 -8.29
C GLN A 158 1.78 -3.04 -9.09
N VAL A 159 0.66 -3.42 -9.70
CA VAL A 159 -0.15 -2.54 -10.56
C VAL A 159 -1.62 -2.75 -10.22
N ILE A 160 -2.36 -1.66 -10.10
CA ILE A 160 -3.79 -1.68 -9.81
C ILE A 160 -4.57 -0.76 -10.74
N HIS A 161 -5.86 -0.98 -10.79
CA HIS A 161 -6.85 -0.05 -11.34
C HIS A 161 -7.70 0.49 -10.19
N LEU A 162 -8.06 1.77 -10.23
CA LEU A 162 -9.13 2.36 -9.41
C LEU A 162 -10.34 2.54 -10.33
N LEU A 163 -11.40 1.82 -10.05
CA LEU A 163 -12.58 1.75 -10.90
C LEU A 163 -13.85 2.03 -10.11
N SER A 164 -14.77 2.78 -10.71
CA SER A 164 -16.11 3.02 -10.19
C SER A 164 -17.15 2.59 -11.22
N PRO A 165 -18.05 1.66 -10.89
CA PRO A 165 -19.12 1.24 -11.79
C PRO A 165 -20.14 2.33 -12.10
N SER A 166 -20.47 3.19 -11.13
CA SER A 166 -21.46 4.26 -11.28
C SER A 166 -20.87 5.55 -11.83
N ASP A 167 -19.56 5.79 -11.64
CA ASP A 167 -18.83 6.94 -12.16
C ASP A 167 -17.65 6.51 -13.03
N THR A 168 -17.90 6.31 -14.32
CA THR A 168 -16.85 5.93 -15.27
C THR A 168 -15.87 7.07 -15.57
N GLU A 169 -16.16 8.30 -15.20
CA GLU A 169 -15.26 9.45 -15.36
C GLU A 169 -14.16 9.51 -14.29
N GLY A 170 -14.32 8.79 -13.17
CA GLY A 170 -13.33 8.70 -12.09
C GLY A 170 -12.28 7.60 -12.25
N ASN A 171 -12.36 6.76 -13.28
CA ASN A 171 -11.50 5.59 -13.43
C ASN A 171 -10.05 5.93 -13.73
N THR A 172 -9.12 5.23 -13.04
CA THR A 172 -7.68 5.34 -13.27
C THR A 172 -7.09 3.94 -13.49
N TYR A 173 -6.32 3.78 -14.57
CA TYR A 173 -5.83 2.50 -15.05
C TYR A 173 -4.30 2.37 -14.93
N ASP A 174 -3.85 1.15 -14.64
CA ASP A 174 -2.43 0.77 -14.55
C ASP A 174 -1.64 1.71 -13.62
N ILE A 175 -2.13 1.88 -12.39
CA ILE A 175 -1.47 2.64 -11.34
C ILE A 175 -0.35 1.77 -10.78
N SER A 176 0.91 2.23 -10.90
CA SER A 176 2.06 1.50 -10.37
C SER A 176 2.24 1.73 -8.88
N LEU A 177 2.34 0.64 -8.13
CA LEU A 177 2.65 0.64 -6.70
C LEU A 177 4.15 0.45 -6.41
N VAL A 178 4.96 0.34 -7.48
CA VAL A 178 6.41 0.30 -7.37
C VAL A 178 6.93 1.74 -7.46
N PRO A 179 7.71 2.21 -6.47
CA PRO A 179 8.32 3.53 -6.54
C PRO A 179 9.15 3.65 -7.83
N SER A 180 8.85 4.65 -8.65
CA SER A 180 9.61 4.88 -9.87
C SER A 180 11.03 5.30 -9.50
N SER A 181 12.01 4.47 -9.84
CA SER A 181 13.42 4.83 -9.74
C SER A 181 13.89 5.67 -10.94
N ASP A 182 13.03 5.83 -11.95
CA ASP A 182 13.38 6.52 -13.19
C ASP A 182 13.38 8.03 -13.00
N LYS A 183 14.59 8.57 -12.85
CA LYS A 183 14.88 10.01 -12.99
C LYS A 183 14.78 10.50 -14.44
N ASN A 184 14.36 9.67 -15.37
CA ASN A 184 14.09 10.05 -16.75
C ASN A 184 12.73 10.75 -16.79
N VAL A 185 12.76 12.06 -16.64
CA VAL A 185 11.57 12.90 -16.85
C VAL A 185 11.09 12.65 -18.28
N SER A 186 9.92 12.03 -18.41
CA SER A 186 9.27 11.82 -19.71
C SER A 186 9.27 13.13 -20.51
N PRO A 187 9.56 13.09 -21.82
CA PRO A 187 9.41 14.26 -22.69
C PRO A 187 8.00 14.87 -22.59
N LEU A 188 7.01 14.07 -22.14
CA LEU A 188 5.62 14.48 -21.95
C LEU A 188 5.36 15.12 -20.59
N ALA A 189 6.28 15.11 -19.64
CA ALA A 189 6.04 15.54 -18.25
C ALA A 189 5.40 16.94 -18.14
N ALA A 190 5.74 17.83 -19.08
CA ALA A 190 5.19 19.19 -19.12
C ALA A 190 3.79 19.30 -19.73
N ILE A 191 3.31 18.26 -20.41
CA ILE A 191 2.02 18.26 -21.13
C ILE A 191 1.15 17.05 -20.78
N LYS A 192 1.63 16.19 -19.90
CA LYS A 192 0.90 15.01 -19.45
C LYS A 192 -0.31 15.42 -18.64
N GLY A 193 -1.46 14.84 -18.96
CA GLY A 193 -2.72 15.07 -18.26
C GLY A 193 -3.88 15.33 -19.20
N ASN A 194 -4.96 15.83 -18.63
CA ASN A 194 -6.17 16.22 -19.36
C ASN A 194 -6.10 17.69 -19.79
N TRP A 195 -6.55 17.93 -21.02
CA TRP A 195 -6.55 19.25 -21.63
C TRP A 195 -7.98 19.68 -21.96
N PHE A 196 -8.27 20.94 -21.66
CA PHE A 196 -9.58 21.55 -21.83
C PHE A 196 -9.48 22.79 -22.74
N LYS A 197 -10.58 23.20 -23.32
CA LYS A 197 -10.63 24.48 -24.04
C LYS A 197 -10.31 25.63 -23.09
N ALA A 198 -9.54 26.60 -23.58
CA ALA A 198 -9.14 27.72 -22.75
C ALA A 198 -10.31 28.62 -22.32
N ASP A 199 -11.39 28.64 -23.11
CA ASP A 199 -12.60 29.42 -22.88
C ASP A 199 -13.72 28.61 -22.21
N ASP A 200 -13.59 27.28 -22.15
CA ASP A 200 -14.55 26.39 -21.49
C ASP A 200 -13.86 25.21 -20.80
N LEU A 201 -13.65 25.35 -19.50
CA LEU A 201 -13.00 24.31 -18.69
C LEU A 201 -13.85 23.03 -18.49
N ASN A 202 -15.09 23.01 -18.96
CA ASN A 202 -15.91 21.78 -19.02
C ASN A 202 -15.76 21.06 -20.36
N ALA A 203 -15.25 21.73 -21.38
CA ALA A 203 -15.03 21.15 -22.66
C ALA A 203 -13.67 20.45 -22.70
N TRP A 204 -13.63 19.20 -22.24
CA TRP A 204 -12.46 18.35 -22.36
C TRP A 204 -12.15 18.11 -23.84
N GLU A 205 -10.89 18.26 -24.22
CA GLU A 205 -10.45 18.07 -25.60
C GLU A 205 -9.64 16.77 -25.78
N TYR A 206 -8.62 16.59 -24.95
CA TYR A 206 -7.76 15.40 -25.03
C TYR A 206 -7.03 15.11 -23.72
N GLY A 207 -6.66 13.83 -23.56
CA GLY A 207 -5.78 13.37 -22.49
C GLY A 207 -4.47 12.87 -23.08
N ILE A 208 -3.34 13.35 -22.57
CA ILE A 208 -2.01 12.96 -23.00
C ILE A 208 -1.32 12.20 -21.88
N TYR A 209 -0.90 10.96 -22.16
CA TYR A 209 -0.23 10.09 -21.21
C TYR A 209 1.01 9.45 -21.86
N ASP A 210 1.87 8.79 -21.08
CA ASP A 210 3.16 8.29 -21.58
C ASP A 210 3.03 7.31 -22.76
N SER A 211 2.02 6.45 -22.76
CA SER A 211 1.83 5.42 -23.80
C SER A 211 0.59 5.62 -24.68
N VAL A 212 -0.32 6.51 -24.26
CA VAL A 212 -1.58 6.72 -24.97
C VAL A 212 -1.96 8.20 -25.00
N THR A 213 -2.65 8.57 -26.06
CA THR A 213 -3.38 9.84 -26.18
C THR A 213 -4.84 9.53 -26.40
N ILE A 214 -5.73 10.22 -25.71
CA ILE A 214 -7.17 10.11 -25.84
C ILE A 214 -7.68 11.39 -26.49
N MET A 215 -8.40 11.28 -27.59
CA MET A 215 -9.05 12.39 -28.29
C MET A 215 -10.26 11.87 -29.07
N ASP A 216 -11.26 12.70 -29.25
CA ASP A 216 -12.49 12.33 -29.98
C ASP A 216 -13.13 11.05 -29.43
N ASN A 217 -13.13 10.83 -28.12
CA ASN A 217 -13.59 9.61 -27.43
C ASN A 217 -12.90 8.31 -27.90
N ARG A 218 -11.70 8.40 -28.47
CA ARG A 218 -10.91 7.29 -28.98
C ARG A 218 -9.54 7.23 -28.34
N ILE A 219 -9.02 6.03 -28.17
CA ILE A 219 -7.70 5.78 -27.56
C ILE A 219 -6.70 5.51 -28.69
N PHE A 220 -5.64 6.29 -28.69
CA PHE A 220 -4.51 6.16 -29.62
C PHE A 220 -3.28 5.69 -28.85
N THR A 221 -2.47 4.83 -29.44
CA THR A 221 -1.14 4.47 -28.91
C THR A 221 -0.13 5.53 -29.34
N ASN A 222 0.68 6.02 -28.42
CA ASN A 222 1.80 6.93 -28.73
C ASN A 222 2.96 6.10 -29.29
N GLU A 223 3.27 6.29 -30.59
CA GLU A 223 4.35 5.56 -31.26
C GLU A 223 5.67 6.32 -31.22
N ASN A 224 5.62 7.65 -31.32
CA ASN A 224 6.81 8.48 -31.36
C ASN A 224 6.57 9.81 -30.65
N ILE A 225 7.48 10.17 -29.76
CA ILE A 225 7.41 11.40 -28.99
C ILE A 225 8.71 12.16 -29.20
N ARG A 226 8.64 13.36 -29.78
CA ARG A 226 9.79 14.22 -30.08
C ARG A 226 9.62 15.59 -29.47
N LYS A 227 10.62 16.03 -28.71
CA LYS A 227 10.68 17.40 -28.21
C LYS A 227 11.52 18.25 -29.15
N LYS A 228 10.93 19.32 -29.69
CA LYS A 228 11.61 20.31 -30.56
C LYS A 228 11.51 21.70 -29.89
N GLY A 229 12.48 22.04 -29.08
CA GLY A 229 12.46 23.29 -28.30
C GLY A 229 11.30 23.33 -27.31
N LYS A 230 10.34 24.22 -27.50
CA LYS A 230 9.11 24.35 -26.69
C LYS A 230 7.94 23.49 -27.20
N ARG A 231 8.08 22.80 -28.33
CA ARG A 231 7.04 21.95 -28.91
C ARG A 231 7.31 20.49 -28.61
N VAL A 232 6.24 19.74 -28.37
CA VAL A 232 6.25 18.27 -28.29
C VAL A 232 5.39 17.77 -29.45
N GLU A 233 5.98 16.91 -30.29
CA GLU A 233 5.28 16.23 -31.38
C GLU A 233 5.02 14.79 -30.92
N ILE A 234 3.78 14.34 -30.98
CA ILE A 234 3.37 12.99 -30.66
C ILE A 234 2.77 12.38 -31.90
N THR A 235 3.35 11.30 -32.39
CA THR A 235 2.75 10.48 -33.45
C THR A 235 1.91 9.42 -32.75
N VAL A 236 0.63 9.38 -33.06
CA VAL A 236 -0.33 8.46 -32.45
C VAL A 236 -0.93 7.51 -33.49
N LYS A 237 -1.20 6.28 -33.08
CA LYS A 237 -1.84 5.25 -33.90
C LYS A 237 -3.17 4.85 -33.29
N ASP A 238 -4.21 4.89 -34.08
CA ASP A 238 -5.54 4.44 -33.68
C ASP A 238 -5.54 2.92 -33.42
N LYS A 239 -6.02 2.52 -32.26
CA LYS A 239 -6.11 1.10 -31.90
C LYS A 239 -7.18 0.36 -32.70
N GLN A 240 -8.19 1.06 -33.21
CA GLN A 240 -9.33 0.41 -33.88
C GLN A 240 -9.06 0.17 -35.36
N ASN A 241 -8.49 1.12 -36.07
CA ASN A 241 -8.29 1.04 -37.51
C ASN A 241 -6.83 1.11 -37.96
N GLY A 242 -5.89 1.36 -37.03
CA GLY A 242 -4.46 1.45 -37.33
C GLY A 242 -4.04 2.74 -38.02
N ASP A 243 -4.89 3.74 -38.16
CA ASP A 243 -4.55 5.03 -38.75
C ASP A 243 -3.51 5.77 -37.88
N ILE A 244 -2.53 6.39 -38.55
CA ILE A 244 -1.48 7.19 -37.92
C ILE A 244 -1.84 8.67 -38.10
N ARG A 245 -1.75 9.45 -37.00
CA ARG A 245 -1.96 10.91 -36.97
C ARG A 245 -0.77 11.63 -36.37
#